data_20128812d8538858335892145ebac3e1
#
_entry.id   20128812d8538858335892145ebac3e1
#
_cell.length_a   1.000
_cell.length_b   1.000
_cell.length_c   1.000
_cell.angle_alpha   90.00
_cell.angle_beta   90.00
_cell.angle_gamma   90.00
#
_symmetry.space_group_name_H-M   'P 1'
#
loop_
_entity.id
_entity.type
_entity.pdbx_description
1 polymer ?
#
loop_
_entity_poly.entity_id
_entity_poly.type
_entity_poly.pdbx_seq_one_letter_code
_entity_poly.pdbx_strand_id
1 'polypeptide(L)'
;MKKILMLGGSLYQVYAIKEAVRLGYYVISCDYLPNNPGHKYAHEYYNVSTTDKNAVLELAKRLQVDGIVAYASDPAAPTAAFVCEKLGLPTSPYRSVEIL
;
A
#
# COMPACT_ATOMS: atom_id res chain seq x y z
N MET A 1 -3.84 -13.29 -9.48
CA MET A 1 -4.27 -11.94 -9.08
C MET A 1 -3.08 -11.21 -8.48
N LYS A 2 -2.80 -10.02 -8.95
CA LYS A 2 -1.68 -9.24 -8.45
C LYS A 2 -1.99 -8.65 -7.08
N LYS A 3 -0.98 -8.63 -6.22
CA LYS A 3 -1.08 -8.11 -4.86
C LYS A 3 -0.52 -6.70 -4.78
N ILE A 4 -1.29 -5.78 -4.21
CA ILE A 4 -0.90 -4.39 -4.00
C ILE A 4 -0.86 -4.12 -2.51
N LEU A 5 0.25 -3.56 -2.03
CA LEU A 5 0.36 -3.09 -0.65
C LEU A 5 0.07 -1.59 -0.62
N MET A 6 -1.05 -1.23 -0.02
CA MET A 6 -1.47 0.17 0.12
C MET A 6 -0.93 0.71 1.44
N LEU A 7 -0.10 1.74 1.37
CA LEU A 7 0.44 2.37 2.57
C LEU A 7 -0.54 3.41 3.10
N GLY A 8 -1.28 3.01 4.12
CA GLY A 8 -2.31 3.83 4.73
C GLY A 8 -3.70 3.28 4.47
N GLY A 9 -4.59 3.51 5.40
CA GLY A 9 -5.99 3.10 5.28
C GLY A 9 -6.94 4.17 5.77
N SER A 10 -6.48 5.44 5.80
CA SER A 10 -7.32 6.55 6.23
C SER A 10 -8.41 6.84 5.20
N LEU A 11 -9.25 7.82 5.53
CA LEU A 11 -10.30 8.25 4.62
C LEU A 11 -9.74 8.62 3.24
N TYR A 12 -8.53 9.19 3.20
CA TYR A 12 -7.91 9.61 1.94
C TYR A 12 -7.52 8.45 1.04
N GLN A 13 -7.29 7.26 1.60
CA GLN A 13 -6.92 6.08 0.83
C GLN A 13 -8.14 5.23 0.43
N VAL A 14 -9.32 5.51 0.98
CA VAL A 14 -10.53 4.70 0.70
C VAL A 14 -10.78 4.60 -0.80
N TYR A 15 -10.72 5.72 -1.52
CA TYR A 15 -10.97 5.72 -2.96
C TYR A 15 -9.99 4.80 -3.69
N ALA A 16 -8.71 4.94 -3.39
CA ALA A 16 -7.68 4.15 -4.08
C ALA A 16 -7.83 2.66 -3.78
N ILE A 17 -8.15 2.32 -2.52
CA ILE A 17 -8.36 0.92 -2.15
C ILE A 17 -9.55 0.33 -2.90
N LYS A 18 -10.68 1.04 -2.89
CA LYS A 18 -11.90 0.57 -3.58
C LYS A 18 -11.66 0.43 -5.08
N GLU A 19 -10.95 1.38 -5.68
CA GLU A 19 -10.68 1.34 -7.11
C GLU A 19 -9.76 0.17 -7.47
N ALA A 20 -8.73 -0.08 -6.65
CA ALA A 20 -7.84 -1.20 -6.89
C ALA A 20 -8.59 -2.53 -6.78
N VAL A 21 -9.47 -2.67 -5.79
CA VAL A 21 -10.29 -3.86 -5.65
C VAL A 21 -11.21 -4.02 -6.87
N ARG A 22 -11.82 -2.93 -7.32
CA ARG A 22 -12.69 -2.97 -8.50
C ARG A 22 -11.96 -3.44 -9.73
N LEU A 23 -10.69 -3.08 -9.86
CA LEU A 23 -9.86 -3.47 -11.00
C LEU A 23 -9.30 -4.88 -10.91
N GLY A 24 -9.61 -5.60 -9.85
CA GLY A 24 -9.23 -7.00 -9.73
C GLY A 24 -7.93 -7.27 -8.97
N TYR A 25 -7.39 -6.26 -8.30
CA TYR A 25 -6.18 -6.45 -7.49
C TYR A 25 -6.53 -7.02 -6.12
N TYR A 26 -5.60 -7.78 -5.56
CA TYR A 26 -5.69 -8.21 -4.17
C TYR A 26 -5.02 -7.13 -3.33
N VAL A 27 -5.83 -6.40 -2.57
CA VAL A 27 -5.36 -5.19 -1.86
C VAL A 27 -5.10 -5.50 -0.39
N ILE A 28 -3.89 -5.15 0.04
CA ILE A 28 -3.45 -5.30 1.43
C ILE A 28 -3.16 -3.89 1.93
N SER A 29 -3.77 -3.48 3.03
CA SER A 29 -3.50 -2.17 3.61
C SER A 29 -2.65 -2.31 4.87
N CYS A 30 -1.83 -1.30 5.14
CA CYS A 30 -1.09 -1.23 6.40
C CYS A 30 -1.00 0.21 6.89
N ASP A 31 -1.15 0.38 8.19
CA ASP A 31 -0.77 1.57 8.94
C ASP A 31 -0.90 1.21 10.43
N TYR A 32 -0.55 2.15 11.31
CA TYR A 32 -0.54 1.87 12.74
C TYR A 32 -1.88 2.14 13.43
N LEU A 33 -2.89 2.56 12.67
CA LEU A 33 -4.22 2.86 13.21
C LEU A 33 -5.23 1.82 12.72
N PRO A 34 -5.50 0.78 13.53
CA PRO A 34 -6.33 -0.36 13.07
C PRO A 34 -7.77 0.00 12.76
N ASN A 35 -8.26 1.13 13.30
CA ASN A 35 -9.66 1.53 13.10
C ASN A 35 -9.85 2.47 11.90
N ASN A 36 -8.81 2.72 11.12
CA ASN A 36 -8.94 3.54 9.93
C ASN A 36 -9.94 2.93 8.95
N PRO A 37 -10.77 3.78 8.32
CA PRO A 37 -11.91 3.29 7.52
C PRO A 37 -11.52 2.51 6.27
N GLY A 38 -10.34 2.73 5.72
CA GLY A 38 -9.92 2.06 4.50
C GLY A 38 -9.70 0.58 4.64
N HIS A 39 -9.33 0.12 5.84
CA HIS A 39 -8.98 -1.29 6.05
C HIS A 39 -10.15 -2.23 5.77
N LYS A 40 -11.36 -1.80 6.01
CA LYS A 40 -12.53 -2.67 5.76
C LYS A 40 -12.79 -2.91 4.28
N TYR A 41 -12.22 -2.08 3.41
CA TYR A 41 -12.38 -2.24 1.96
C TYR A 41 -11.23 -3.03 1.33
N ALA A 42 -10.14 -3.23 2.09
CA ALA A 42 -9.03 -4.06 1.64
C ALA A 42 -9.30 -5.53 1.93
N HIS A 43 -8.55 -6.40 1.29
CA HIS A 43 -8.67 -7.85 1.55
C HIS A 43 -7.99 -8.26 2.84
N GLU A 44 -6.89 -7.57 3.19
CA GLU A 44 -6.12 -7.83 4.41
C GLU A 44 -5.61 -6.52 4.98
N TYR A 45 -5.37 -6.50 6.28
CA TYR A 45 -4.78 -5.37 6.98
C TYR A 45 -3.66 -5.85 7.90
N TYR A 46 -2.56 -5.10 7.94
CA TYR A 46 -1.46 -5.34 8.86
C TYR A 46 -1.13 -4.06 9.63
N ASN A 47 -0.93 -4.20 10.92
CA ASN A 47 -0.59 -3.07 11.79
C ASN A 47 0.92 -2.81 11.70
N VAL A 48 1.32 -2.06 10.67
CA VAL A 48 2.70 -1.68 10.43
C VAL A 48 2.69 -0.21 10.05
N SER A 49 3.52 0.60 10.73
CA SER A 49 3.61 2.03 10.43
C SER A 49 4.13 2.26 9.02
N THR A 50 3.48 3.15 8.27
CA THR A 50 3.87 3.47 6.91
C THR A 50 5.21 4.20 6.82
N THR A 51 5.72 4.71 7.93
CA THR A 51 7.02 5.39 7.97
C THR A 51 8.15 4.48 8.45
N ASP A 52 7.84 3.26 8.85
CA ASP A 52 8.86 2.28 9.24
C ASP A 52 9.32 1.50 8.02
N LYS A 53 10.32 2.04 7.33
CA LYS A 53 10.79 1.50 6.05
C LYS A 53 11.17 0.03 6.11
N ASN A 54 11.88 -0.37 7.15
CA ASN A 54 12.34 -1.76 7.26
C ASN A 54 11.19 -2.72 7.54
N ALA A 55 10.25 -2.31 8.39
CA ALA A 55 9.08 -3.14 8.68
C ALA A 55 8.20 -3.32 7.44
N VAL A 56 8.00 -2.24 6.67
CA VAL A 56 7.23 -2.33 5.43
C VAL A 56 7.95 -3.21 4.41
N LEU A 57 9.29 -3.08 4.31
CA LEU A 57 10.06 -3.93 3.40
C LEU A 57 9.90 -5.42 3.75
N GLU A 58 10.03 -5.77 5.03
CA GLU A 58 9.85 -7.15 5.47
C GLU A 58 8.45 -7.67 5.19
N LEU A 59 7.44 -6.83 5.43
CA LEU A 59 6.05 -7.20 5.15
C LEU A 59 5.85 -7.45 3.66
N ALA A 60 6.35 -6.55 2.82
CA ALA A 60 6.21 -6.67 1.35
C ALA A 60 6.89 -7.93 0.83
N LYS A 61 8.09 -8.25 1.35
CA LYS A 61 8.80 -9.47 0.97
C LYS A 61 8.03 -10.72 1.36
N ARG A 62 7.55 -10.76 2.60
CA ARG A 62 6.82 -11.92 3.12
C ARG A 62 5.54 -12.17 2.33
N LEU A 63 4.84 -11.11 1.96
CA LEU A 63 3.58 -11.20 1.23
C LEU A 63 3.78 -11.35 -0.28
N GLN A 64 4.99 -11.15 -0.77
CA GLN A 64 5.31 -11.23 -2.20
C GLN A 64 4.41 -10.31 -3.03
N VAL A 65 4.34 -9.03 -2.62
CA VAL A 65 3.50 -8.07 -3.32
C VAL A 65 4.08 -7.70 -4.68
N ASP A 66 3.20 -7.34 -5.60
CA ASP A 66 3.58 -6.94 -6.96
C ASP A 66 3.72 -5.45 -7.11
N GLY A 67 3.19 -4.67 -6.18
CA GLY A 67 3.30 -3.22 -6.22
C GLY A 67 3.02 -2.61 -4.86
N ILE A 68 3.47 -1.37 -4.69
CA ILE A 68 3.28 -0.60 -3.46
C ILE A 68 2.75 0.78 -3.83
N VAL A 69 1.70 1.21 -3.14
CA VAL A 69 1.05 2.48 -3.44
C VAL A 69 0.99 3.34 -2.18
N ALA A 70 1.43 4.59 -2.31
CA ALA A 70 1.35 5.60 -1.25
C ALA A 70 0.47 6.76 -1.72
N TYR A 71 -0.79 6.46 -1.97
CA TYR A 71 -1.73 7.43 -2.50
C TYR A 71 -2.14 8.45 -1.44
N ALA A 72 -2.05 9.74 -1.79
CA ALA A 72 -2.45 10.85 -0.90
C ALA A 72 -1.79 10.79 0.47
N SER A 73 -0.54 10.32 0.52
CA SER A 73 0.19 10.22 1.79
C SER A 73 1.66 10.60 1.58
N ASP A 74 1.97 11.89 1.76
CA ASP A 74 3.34 12.37 1.65
C ASP A 74 4.29 11.66 2.63
N PRO A 75 3.91 11.42 3.89
CA PRO A 75 4.80 10.71 4.82
C PRO A 75 5.13 9.29 4.38
N ALA A 76 4.25 8.63 3.64
CA ALA A 76 4.47 7.25 3.21
C ALA A 76 5.22 7.16 1.88
N ALA A 77 5.30 8.24 1.11
CA ALA A 77 5.94 8.21 -0.20
C ALA A 77 7.40 7.78 -0.15
N PRO A 78 8.23 8.28 0.78
CA PRO A 78 9.62 7.81 0.88
C PRO A 78 9.72 6.33 1.18
N THR A 79 8.82 5.80 1.99
CA THR A 79 8.80 4.37 2.31
C THR A 79 8.48 3.54 1.06
N ALA A 80 7.47 3.98 0.29
CA ALA A 80 7.12 3.28 -0.94
C ALA A 80 8.29 3.26 -1.92
N ALA A 81 8.97 4.39 -2.10
CA ALA A 81 10.12 4.48 -2.99
C ALA A 81 11.25 3.55 -2.53
N PHE A 82 11.55 3.56 -1.23
CA PHE A 82 12.59 2.72 -0.65
C PHE A 82 12.31 1.23 -0.90
N VAL A 83 11.09 0.79 -0.60
CA VAL A 83 10.72 -0.62 -0.73
C VAL A 83 10.69 -1.05 -2.20
N CYS A 84 10.14 -0.21 -3.07
CA CYS A 84 10.10 -0.52 -4.50
C CYS A 84 11.51 -0.67 -5.07
N GLU A 85 12.44 0.21 -4.67
CA GLU A 85 13.82 0.11 -5.10
C GLU A 85 14.47 -1.20 -4.64
N LYS A 86 14.25 -1.57 -3.37
CA LYS A 86 14.83 -2.79 -2.81
C LYS A 86 14.27 -4.05 -3.46
N LEU A 87 13.02 -4.03 -3.87
CA LEU A 87 12.36 -5.21 -4.45
C LEU A 87 12.31 -5.20 -5.97
N GLY A 88 12.81 -4.13 -6.61
CA GLY A 88 12.81 -4.03 -8.07
C GLY A 88 11.41 -3.78 -8.63
N LEU A 89 10.55 -3.09 -7.89
CA LEU A 89 9.20 -2.77 -8.33
C LEU A 89 9.13 -1.35 -8.91
N PRO A 90 8.09 -1.05 -9.72
CA PRO A 90 7.91 0.32 -10.23
C PRO A 90 7.77 1.34 -9.09
N THR A 91 8.36 2.52 -9.26
CA THR A 91 8.54 3.49 -8.17
C THR A 91 7.80 4.80 -8.32
N SER A 92 6.69 4.86 -8.98
CA SER A 92 5.94 6.11 -9.13
C SER A 92 4.72 6.09 -8.21
N PRO A 93 4.87 6.39 -6.91
CA PRO A 93 3.79 6.18 -5.94
C PRO A 93 2.47 6.84 -6.30
N TYR A 94 2.48 8.11 -6.66
CA TYR A 94 1.21 8.77 -6.98
C TYR A 94 0.69 8.40 -8.35
N ARG A 95 1.55 7.92 -9.25
CA ARG A 95 1.14 7.43 -10.55
C ARG A 95 0.63 6.00 -10.50
N SER A 96 0.97 5.27 -9.46
CA SER A 96 0.56 3.88 -9.33
C SER A 96 -0.95 3.73 -9.37
N VAL A 97 -1.67 4.71 -8.81
CA VAL A 97 -3.13 4.68 -8.83
C VAL A 97 -3.67 4.84 -10.25
N GLU A 98 -2.99 5.64 -11.09
CA GLU A 98 -3.43 5.87 -12.46
C GLU A 98 -3.27 4.64 -13.33
N ILE A 99 -2.27 3.82 -13.07
CA ILE A 99 -1.99 2.62 -13.86
C ILE A 99 -2.62 1.37 -13.27
N LEU A 100 -3.20 1.48 -12.09
CA LEU A 100 -3.97 0.38 -11.54
C LEU A 100 -5.24 0.17 -12.36
#